data_1167e006fee5714deb03ca46ffc863e3
#
_entry.id   1167e006fee5714deb03ca46ffc863e3
#
_cell.length_a   1.000
_cell.length_b   1.000
_cell.length_c   1.000
_cell.angle_alpha   90.00
_cell.angle_beta   90.00
_cell.angle_gamma   90.00
#
_symmetry.space_group_name_H-M   'P 1'
#
loop_
_entity.id
_entity.type
_entity.pdbx_description
1 polymer ?
#
loop_
_entity_poly.entity_id
_entity_poly.type
_entity_poly.pdbx_seq_one_letter_code
_entity_poly.pdbx_strand_id
1 'polypeptide(L)'
;ILLMGGRPVDGFMGALPEGKVREFLDKHLPTDSEVAAQTDAQEAEQLAQAGDAHAAIAKLQEALSLNPADDEARYNFVKLLISVGELDEAHAALAPKLTEIPLQLRFDALNYWLQALQFVSTDERAGWRFEQFDAAIAQNKRDFDTRLAKARVLIAAELFEAAMDELLEIIMRDKTWNHDVARKTYVSILELMTPPKPKTDDAAFGKSAGGIELTGKATVQEDPVLELISRYRRKLSMALN
;
A
#
# COMPACT_ATOMS: atom_id res chain seq x y z
N ILE A 1 28.61 -19.62 5.66
CA ILE A 1 27.30 -19.06 5.95
C ILE A 1 27.14 -17.79 5.14
N LEU A 2 26.07 -17.69 4.37
CA LEU A 2 25.67 -16.49 3.66
C LEU A 2 24.76 -15.65 4.57
N LEU A 3 25.08 -14.37 4.69
CA LEU A 3 24.27 -13.42 5.43
C LEU A 3 23.66 -12.39 4.46
N MET A 4 22.36 -12.13 4.57
CA MET A 4 21.68 -11.05 3.87
C MET A 4 20.99 -10.16 4.91
N GLY A 5 21.26 -8.85 4.86
CA GLY A 5 20.77 -7.91 5.88
C GLY A 5 21.14 -8.31 7.32
N GLY A 6 22.33 -8.87 7.52
CA GLY A 6 22.81 -9.33 8.84
C GLY A 6 22.17 -10.62 9.36
N ARG A 7 21.31 -11.28 8.59
CA ARG A 7 20.65 -12.53 8.96
C ARG A 7 21.18 -13.70 8.15
N PRO A 8 21.42 -14.87 8.75
CA PRO A 8 21.81 -16.06 8.01
C PRO A 8 20.64 -16.53 7.13
N VAL A 9 20.89 -16.66 5.83
CA VAL A 9 19.89 -17.13 4.83
C VAL A 9 20.21 -18.51 4.31
N ASP A 10 21.51 -18.85 4.14
CA ASP A 10 21.94 -20.15 3.66
C ASP A 10 23.39 -20.40 4.08
N GLY A 11 23.88 -21.61 3.85
CA GLY A 11 25.26 -21.99 4.16
C GLY A 11 25.58 -23.41 3.76
N PHE A 12 26.85 -23.72 3.71
CA PHE A 12 27.34 -25.09 3.50
C PHE A 12 28.35 -25.46 4.58
N MET A 13 28.52 -26.76 4.81
CA MET A 13 29.46 -27.32 5.76
C MET A 13 30.66 -27.89 5.02
N GLY A 14 31.87 -27.60 5.56
CA GLY A 14 33.13 -28.08 5.00
C GLY A 14 33.64 -27.23 3.84
N ALA A 15 34.72 -27.70 3.17
CA ALA A 15 35.30 -27.06 1.99
C ALA A 15 34.58 -27.55 0.73
N LEU A 16 34.15 -26.61 -0.12
CA LEU A 16 33.56 -26.90 -1.43
C LEU A 16 34.56 -26.55 -2.54
N PRO A 17 34.55 -27.32 -3.64
CA PRO A 17 35.25 -26.90 -4.87
C PRO A 17 34.73 -25.57 -5.37
N GLU A 18 35.57 -24.78 -6.06
CA GLU A 18 35.22 -23.44 -6.56
C GLU A 18 33.91 -23.41 -7.35
N GLY A 19 33.67 -24.41 -8.24
CA GLY A 19 32.44 -24.50 -9.01
C GLY A 19 31.19 -24.61 -8.15
N LYS A 20 31.25 -25.34 -7.02
CA LYS A 20 30.14 -25.45 -6.09
C LYS A 20 29.92 -24.18 -5.25
N VAL A 21 31.00 -23.46 -4.97
CA VAL A 21 30.87 -22.14 -4.32
C VAL A 21 30.22 -21.13 -5.27
N ARG A 22 30.58 -21.13 -6.56
CA ARG A 22 29.93 -20.30 -7.58
C ARG A 22 28.44 -20.63 -7.71
N GLU A 23 28.08 -21.91 -7.91
CA GLU A 23 26.69 -22.34 -7.96
C GLU A 23 25.89 -21.90 -6.70
N PHE A 24 26.51 -21.97 -5.53
CA PHE A 24 25.90 -21.50 -4.28
C PHE A 24 25.69 -19.98 -4.26
N LEU A 25 26.66 -19.20 -4.75
CA LEU A 25 26.56 -17.74 -4.82
C LEU A 25 25.53 -17.32 -5.89
N ASP A 26 25.57 -17.92 -7.07
CA ASP A 26 24.64 -17.61 -8.18
C ASP A 26 23.17 -17.84 -7.80
N LYS A 27 22.91 -18.77 -6.87
CA LYS A 27 21.58 -19.00 -6.32
C LYS A 27 21.04 -17.82 -5.49
N HIS A 28 21.95 -17.02 -4.94
CA HIS A 28 21.61 -15.96 -3.97
C HIS A 28 21.97 -14.56 -4.44
N LEU A 29 22.76 -14.44 -5.48
CA LEU A 29 23.08 -13.16 -6.09
C LEU A 29 21.96 -12.75 -7.05
N PRO A 30 21.61 -11.47 -7.08
CA PRO A 30 20.66 -10.99 -8.08
C PRO A 30 21.24 -11.18 -9.49
N THR A 31 20.42 -11.56 -10.41
CA THR A 31 20.76 -11.64 -11.84
C THR A 31 20.97 -10.22 -12.41
N ASP A 32 21.69 -10.12 -13.53
CA ASP A 32 21.85 -8.84 -14.25
C ASP A 32 20.48 -8.19 -14.55
N SER A 33 19.46 -9.01 -14.86
CA SER A 33 18.08 -8.56 -15.12
C SER A 33 17.43 -7.99 -13.86
N GLU A 34 17.62 -8.61 -12.70
CA GLU A 34 17.09 -8.11 -11.43
C GLU A 34 17.79 -6.82 -11.00
N VAL A 35 19.11 -6.70 -11.24
CA VAL A 35 19.86 -5.46 -10.99
C VAL A 35 19.37 -4.34 -11.90
N ALA A 36 19.16 -4.61 -13.18
CA ALA A 36 18.60 -3.64 -14.13
C ALA A 36 17.17 -3.21 -13.72
N ALA A 37 16.31 -4.16 -13.37
CA ALA A 37 14.97 -3.87 -12.87
C ALA A 37 14.97 -2.98 -11.62
N GLN A 38 15.88 -3.23 -10.68
CA GLN A 38 16.03 -2.41 -9.48
C GLN A 38 16.50 -0.99 -9.81
N THR A 39 17.39 -0.86 -10.81
CA THR A 39 17.86 0.46 -11.27
C THR A 39 16.72 1.25 -11.89
N ASP A 40 15.94 0.63 -12.79
CA ASP A 40 14.76 1.26 -13.41
C ASP A 40 13.72 1.66 -12.36
N ALA A 41 13.47 0.83 -11.36
CA ALA A 41 12.57 1.15 -10.26
C ALA A 41 13.05 2.35 -9.43
N GLN A 42 14.38 2.48 -9.20
CA GLN A 42 14.96 3.63 -8.51
C GLN A 42 14.88 4.91 -9.34
N GLU A 43 15.12 4.84 -10.65
CA GLU A 43 14.95 5.97 -11.56
C GLU A 43 13.50 6.43 -11.59
N ALA A 44 12.55 5.48 -11.62
CA ALA A 44 11.12 5.76 -11.56
C ALA A 44 10.74 6.52 -10.28
N GLU A 45 11.30 6.13 -9.13
CA GLU A 45 11.06 6.83 -7.85
C GLU A 45 11.54 8.30 -7.93
N GLN A 46 12.70 8.55 -8.52
CA GLN A 46 13.22 9.90 -8.71
C GLN A 46 12.35 10.73 -9.65
N LEU A 47 11.92 10.15 -10.77
CA LEU A 47 11.02 10.80 -11.73
C LEU A 47 9.66 11.14 -11.10
N ALA A 48 9.09 10.23 -10.32
CA ALA A 48 7.86 10.47 -9.59
C ALA A 48 7.99 11.61 -8.57
N GLN A 49 9.12 11.68 -7.84
CA GLN A 49 9.42 12.78 -6.92
C GLN A 49 9.62 14.12 -7.65
N ALA A 50 10.14 14.09 -8.88
CA ALA A 50 10.27 15.26 -9.75
C ALA A 50 8.94 15.69 -10.39
N GLY A 51 7.86 14.92 -10.20
CA GLY A 51 6.53 15.19 -10.76
C GLY A 51 6.32 14.67 -12.19
N ASP A 52 7.28 13.93 -12.76
CA ASP A 52 7.15 13.31 -14.08
C ASP A 52 6.55 11.89 -13.94
N ALA A 53 5.25 11.85 -13.70
CA ALA A 53 4.53 10.60 -13.50
C ALA A 53 4.56 9.69 -14.75
N HIS A 54 4.52 10.25 -15.95
CA HIS A 54 4.52 9.42 -17.17
C HIS A 54 5.87 8.77 -17.42
N ALA A 55 6.97 9.49 -17.22
CA ALA A 55 8.31 8.89 -17.32
C ALA A 55 8.53 7.84 -16.22
N ALA A 56 8.05 8.09 -15.01
CA ALA A 56 8.10 7.11 -13.92
C ALA A 56 7.31 5.82 -14.24
N ILE A 57 6.11 5.94 -14.83
CA ILE A 57 5.29 4.81 -15.29
C ILE A 57 6.05 3.98 -16.33
N ALA A 58 6.67 4.62 -17.33
CA ALA A 58 7.45 3.93 -18.36
C ALA A 58 8.62 3.14 -17.73
N LYS A 59 9.34 3.73 -16.78
CA LYS A 59 10.43 3.07 -16.07
C LYS A 59 9.97 1.90 -15.22
N LEU A 60 8.85 2.01 -14.51
CA LEU A 60 8.28 0.89 -13.76
C LEU A 60 7.80 -0.24 -14.67
N GLN A 61 7.30 0.09 -15.85
CA GLN A 61 6.93 -0.91 -16.85
C GLN A 61 8.17 -1.68 -17.36
N GLU A 62 9.29 -0.99 -17.62
CA GLU A 62 10.57 -1.62 -17.96
C GLU A 62 11.04 -2.52 -16.81
N ALA A 63 11.07 -2.02 -15.57
CA ALA A 63 11.44 -2.81 -14.39
C ALA A 63 10.60 -4.08 -14.24
N LEU A 64 9.28 -3.98 -14.39
CA LEU A 64 8.36 -5.11 -14.30
C LEU A 64 8.48 -6.10 -15.48
N SER A 65 8.94 -5.66 -16.65
CA SER A 65 9.24 -6.56 -17.76
C SER A 65 10.47 -7.43 -17.47
N LEU A 66 11.44 -6.88 -16.74
CA LEU A 66 12.67 -7.57 -16.34
C LEU A 66 12.47 -8.45 -15.10
N ASN A 67 11.71 -7.96 -14.13
CA ASN A 67 11.35 -8.67 -12.89
C ASN A 67 9.85 -8.55 -12.58
N PRO A 68 9.01 -9.44 -13.16
CA PRO A 68 7.57 -9.43 -12.90
C PRO A 68 7.17 -9.74 -11.46
N ALA A 69 8.08 -10.28 -10.66
CA ALA A 69 7.84 -10.62 -9.25
C ALA A 69 8.13 -9.47 -8.28
N ASP A 70 8.62 -8.32 -8.77
CA ASP A 70 8.86 -7.16 -7.91
C ASP A 70 7.54 -6.51 -7.47
N ASP A 71 7.13 -6.86 -6.26
CA ASP A 71 5.90 -6.35 -5.63
C ASP A 71 5.96 -4.85 -5.34
N GLU A 72 7.15 -4.30 -5.06
CA GLU A 72 7.30 -2.87 -4.78
C GLU A 72 7.16 -2.05 -6.04
N ALA A 73 7.86 -2.45 -7.11
CA ALA A 73 7.70 -1.82 -8.42
C ALA A 73 6.25 -1.90 -8.91
N ARG A 74 5.57 -3.05 -8.74
CA ARG A 74 4.16 -3.21 -9.11
C ARG A 74 3.23 -2.33 -8.31
N TYR A 75 3.43 -2.22 -7.00
CA TYR A 75 2.63 -1.35 -6.15
C TYR A 75 2.75 0.11 -6.59
N ASN A 76 3.97 0.59 -6.83
CA ASN A 76 4.24 1.94 -7.28
C ASN A 76 3.68 2.19 -8.68
N PHE A 77 3.81 1.21 -9.59
CA PHE A 77 3.25 1.28 -10.94
C PHE A 77 1.73 1.47 -10.93
N VAL A 78 1.01 0.61 -10.20
CA VAL A 78 -0.45 0.71 -10.07
C VAL A 78 -0.86 2.03 -9.43
N LYS A 79 -0.17 2.46 -8.38
CA LYS A 79 -0.45 3.72 -7.69
C LYS A 79 -0.27 4.93 -8.61
N LEU A 80 0.77 4.96 -9.43
CA LEU A 80 0.99 6.03 -10.42
C LEU A 80 -0.06 6.01 -11.52
N LEU A 81 -0.41 4.84 -12.07
CA LEU A 81 -1.50 4.72 -13.05
C LEU A 81 -2.81 5.28 -12.51
N ILE A 82 -3.16 4.98 -11.26
CA ILE A 82 -4.33 5.55 -10.59
C ILE A 82 -4.24 7.07 -10.53
N SER A 83 -3.08 7.61 -10.16
CA SER A 83 -2.89 9.06 -9.99
C SER A 83 -3.00 9.86 -11.29
N VAL A 84 -2.70 9.24 -12.43
CA VAL A 84 -2.84 9.86 -13.76
C VAL A 84 -4.17 9.51 -14.43
N GLY A 85 -5.02 8.70 -13.81
CA GLY A 85 -6.34 8.33 -14.31
C GLY A 85 -6.38 7.17 -15.29
N GLU A 86 -5.28 6.44 -15.47
CA GLU A 86 -5.18 5.26 -16.35
C GLU A 86 -5.74 4.01 -15.62
N LEU A 87 -7.06 4.05 -15.37
CA LEU A 87 -7.72 3.07 -14.49
C LEU A 87 -7.77 1.66 -15.08
N ASP A 88 -7.91 1.51 -16.39
CA ASP A 88 -7.96 0.20 -17.05
C ASP A 88 -6.59 -0.49 -16.98
N GLU A 89 -5.51 0.25 -17.22
CA GLU A 89 -4.15 -0.26 -17.05
C GLU A 89 -3.84 -0.59 -15.60
N ALA A 90 -4.26 0.26 -14.66
CA ALA A 90 -4.11 0.00 -13.23
C ALA A 90 -4.81 -1.31 -12.81
N HIS A 91 -6.02 -1.55 -13.32
CA HIS A 91 -6.75 -2.79 -13.10
C HIS A 91 -6.00 -4.02 -13.67
N ALA A 92 -5.53 -3.91 -14.91
CA ALA A 92 -4.77 -5.01 -15.55
C ALA A 92 -3.48 -5.32 -14.80
N ALA A 93 -2.74 -4.30 -14.37
CA ALA A 93 -1.50 -4.45 -13.61
C ALA A 93 -1.71 -5.03 -12.19
N LEU A 94 -2.85 -4.73 -11.58
CA LEU A 94 -3.21 -5.20 -10.24
C LEU A 94 -3.76 -6.63 -10.22
N ALA A 95 -4.47 -7.05 -11.27
CA ALA A 95 -5.21 -8.32 -11.34
C ALA A 95 -4.41 -9.55 -10.90
N PRO A 96 -3.13 -9.76 -11.28
CA PRO A 96 -2.35 -10.91 -10.82
C PRO A 96 -2.22 -10.99 -9.31
N LYS A 97 -2.08 -9.83 -8.63
CA LYS A 97 -1.88 -9.75 -7.18
C LYS A 97 -3.14 -10.02 -6.37
N LEU A 98 -4.31 -9.78 -6.96
CA LEU A 98 -5.58 -10.05 -6.30
C LEU A 98 -5.92 -11.55 -6.24
N THR A 99 -5.22 -12.40 -7.00
CA THR A 99 -5.40 -13.85 -6.99
C THR A 99 -4.43 -14.58 -6.06
N GLU A 100 -3.45 -13.90 -5.49
CA GLU A 100 -2.47 -14.48 -4.57
C GLU A 100 -3.07 -14.82 -3.21
N ILE A 101 -2.61 -15.92 -2.60
CA ILE A 101 -3.01 -16.35 -1.27
C ILE A 101 -1.75 -16.52 -0.40
N PRO A 102 -1.63 -15.76 0.69
CA PRO A 102 -2.56 -14.74 1.19
C PRO A 102 -2.53 -13.45 0.36
N LEU A 103 -3.68 -12.82 0.21
CA LEU A 103 -3.78 -11.49 -0.41
C LEU A 103 -3.02 -10.46 0.44
N GLN A 104 -2.12 -9.71 -0.17
CA GLN A 104 -1.40 -8.65 0.51
C GLN A 104 -2.28 -7.41 0.68
N LEU A 105 -2.36 -6.88 1.91
CA LEU A 105 -3.24 -5.76 2.26
C LEU A 105 -3.01 -4.53 1.35
N ARG A 106 -1.76 -4.24 0.98
CA ARG A 106 -1.44 -3.08 0.13
C ARG A 106 -2.07 -3.16 -1.26
N PHE A 107 -2.15 -4.36 -1.86
CA PHE A 107 -2.81 -4.56 -3.16
C PHE A 107 -4.33 -4.54 -3.04
N ASP A 108 -4.86 -5.09 -1.94
CA ASP A 108 -6.29 -4.97 -1.65
C ASP A 108 -6.69 -3.50 -1.44
N ALA A 109 -5.85 -2.69 -0.81
CA ALA A 109 -6.06 -1.26 -0.64
C ALA A 109 -6.14 -0.51 -1.99
N LEU A 110 -5.25 -0.80 -2.92
CA LEU A 110 -5.31 -0.25 -4.28
C LEU A 110 -6.59 -0.68 -5.01
N ASN A 111 -7.02 -1.93 -4.82
CA ASN A 111 -8.26 -2.44 -5.39
C ASN A 111 -9.49 -1.65 -4.89
N TYR A 112 -9.59 -1.39 -3.58
CA TYR A 112 -10.70 -0.58 -3.03
C TYR A 112 -10.65 0.87 -3.52
N TRP A 113 -9.46 1.43 -3.72
CA TRP A 113 -9.33 2.76 -4.31
C TRP A 113 -9.80 2.79 -5.78
N LEU A 114 -9.36 1.82 -6.59
CA LEU A 114 -9.84 1.64 -7.96
C LEU A 114 -11.36 1.47 -8.03
N GLN A 115 -11.95 0.64 -7.16
CA GLN A 115 -13.40 0.47 -7.09
C GLN A 115 -14.13 1.77 -6.75
N ALA A 116 -13.55 2.63 -5.92
CA ALA A 116 -14.13 3.93 -5.61
C ALA A 116 -14.10 4.87 -6.83
N LEU A 117 -12.99 4.90 -7.57
CA LEU A 117 -12.86 5.68 -8.79
C LEU A 117 -13.78 5.17 -9.91
N GLN A 118 -13.89 3.85 -10.07
CA GLN A 118 -14.83 3.23 -11.01
C GLN A 118 -16.28 3.55 -10.63
N PHE A 119 -16.62 3.53 -9.35
CA PHE A 119 -17.96 3.93 -8.88
C PHE A 119 -18.29 5.36 -9.31
N VAL A 120 -17.37 6.30 -9.15
CA VAL A 120 -17.56 7.71 -9.54
C VAL A 120 -17.74 7.88 -11.05
N SER A 121 -17.16 7.00 -11.86
CA SER A 121 -17.32 7.06 -13.32
C SER A 121 -18.60 6.40 -13.84
N THR A 122 -19.26 5.54 -13.04
CA THR A 122 -20.35 4.68 -13.53
C THR A 122 -21.69 4.82 -12.77
N ASP A 123 -21.68 5.23 -11.49
CA ASP A 123 -22.89 5.32 -10.66
C ASP A 123 -23.51 6.74 -10.72
N GLU A 124 -24.81 6.82 -10.89
CA GLU A 124 -25.54 8.10 -10.98
C GLU A 124 -25.36 8.95 -9.71
N ARG A 125 -25.19 8.33 -8.55
CA ARG A 125 -24.96 9.02 -7.27
C ARG A 125 -23.60 9.71 -7.17
N ALA A 126 -22.68 9.42 -8.09
CA ALA A 126 -21.42 10.16 -8.16
C ALA A 126 -21.62 11.66 -8.41
N GLY A 127 -22.70 12.02 -9.10
CA GLY A 127 -23.09 13.41 -9.32
C GLY A 127 -23.86 14.06 -8.15
N TRP A 128 -24.13 13.32 -7.08
CA TRP A 128 -24.83 13.88 -5.93
C TRP A 128 -23.92 14.82 -5.13
N ARG A 129 -24.52 15.91 -4.63
CA ARG A 129 -23.85 16.73 -3.60
C ARG A 129 -23.95 16.02 -2.25
N PHE A 130 -23.01 16.28 -1.35
CA PHE A 130 -22.97 15.62 -0.03
C PHE A 130 -24.28 15.79 0.75
N GLU A 131 -24.96 16.94 0.61
CA GLU A 131 -26.26 17.19 1.26
C GLU A 131 -27.37 16.24 0.78
N GLN A 132 -27.29 15.75 -0.46
CA GLN A 132 -28.26 14.77 -0.99
C GLN A 132 -28.05 13.39 -0.37
N PHE A 133 -26.80 12.98 -0.20
CA PHE A 133 -26.46 11.77 0.57
C PHE A 133 -26.95 11.91 2.01
N ASP A 134 -26.67 13.02 2.67
CA ASP A 134 -27.06 13.26 4.06
C ASP A 134 -28.57 13.25 4.24
N ALA A 135 -29.32 13.85 3.32
CA ALA A 135 -30.78 13.84 3.34
C ALA A 135 -31.34 12.41 3.19
N ALA A 136 -30.80 11.60 2.29
CA ALA A 136 -31.22 10.21 2.11
C ALA A 136 -30.91 9.37 3.36
N ILE A 137 -29.71 9.51 3.91
CA ILE A 137 -29.27 8.82 5.12
C ILE A 137 -30.09 9.25 6.35
N ALA A 138 -30.50 10.53 6.43
CA ALA A 138 -31.34 11.03 7.52
C ALA A 138 -32.72 10.38 7.52
N GLN A 139 -33.29 10.07 6.35
CA GLN A 139 -34.56 9.36 6.22
C GLN A 139 -34.47 7.89 6.65
N ASN A 140 -33.34 7.25 6.36
CA ASN A 140 -33.07 5.87 6.75
C ASN A 140 -31.61 5.71 7.22
N LYS A 141 -31.40 5.72 8.53
CA LYS A 141 -30.06 5.56 9.13
C LYS A 141 -29.40 4.22 8.84
N ARG A 142 -30.15 3.22 8.34
CA ARG A 142 -29.67 1.90 7.92
C ARG A 142 -29.57 1.78 6.40
N ASP A 143 -29.67 2.87 5.67
CA ASP A 143 -29.34 2.89 4.25
C ASP A 143 -27.79 2.84 4.07
N PHE A 144 -27.28 1.63 4.27
CA PHE A 144 -25.82 1.40 4.20
C PHE A 144 -25.31 1.47 2.76
N ASP A 145 -26.16 1.20 1.76
CA ASP A 145 -25.78 1.36 0.36
C ASP A 145 -25.50 2.82 0.02
N THR A 146 -26.36 3.73 0.47
CA THR A 146 -26.13 5.17 0.28
C THR A 146 -24.93 5.67 1.07
N ARG A 147 -24.69 5.16 2.29
CA ARG A 147 -23.47 5.49 3.05
C ARG A 147 -22.21 4.99 2.37
N LEU A 148 -22.20 3.77 1.87
CA LEU A 148 -21.06 3.24 1.14
C LEU A 148 -20.83 4.01 -0.16
N ALA A 149 -21.89 4.41 -0.87
CA ALA A 149 -21.78 5.25 -2.05
C ALA A 149 -21.13 6.60 -1.71
N LYS A 150 -21.57 7.27 -0.62
CA LYS A 150 -20.94 8.50 -0.12
C LYS A 150 -19.47 8.29 0.22
N ALA A 151 -19.15 7.19 0.93
CA ALA A 151 -17.77 6.86 1.27
C ALA A 151 -16.90 6.66 0.03
N ARG A 152 -17.41 6.02 -1.02
CA ARG A 152 -16.67 5.85 -2.30
C ARG A 152 -16.40 7.18 -3.00
N VAL A 153 -17.38 8.10 -3.03
CA VAL A 153 -17.18 9.45 -3.57
C VAL A 153 -16.10 10.19 -2.77
N LEU A 154 -16.12 10.06 -1.43
CA LEU A 154 -15.11 10.66 -0.56
C LEU A 154 -13.72 10.06 -0.78
N ILE A 155 -13.63 8.73 -0.97
CA ILE A 155 -12.35 8.05 -1.28
C ILE A 155 -11.80 8.53 -2.62
N ALA A 156 -12.64 8.62 -3.65
CA ALA A 156 -12.23 9.10 -4.96
C ALA A 156 -11.74 10.57 -4.93
N ALA A 157 -12.25 11.37 -3.99
CA ALA A 157 -11.80 12.73 -3.73
C ALA A 157 -10.65 12.80 -2.71
N GLU A 158 -10.08 11.68 -2.27
CA GLU A 158 -9.03 11.54 -1.25
C GLU A 158 -9.40 12.15 0.12
N LEU A 159 -10.70 12.34 0.38
CA LEU A 159 -11.23 12.79 1.65
C LEU A 159 -11.35 11.61 2.64
N PHE A 160 -10.21 10.98 2.93
CA PHE A 160 -10.13 9.70 3.64
C PHE A 160 -10.74 9.72 5.06
N GLU A 161 -10.55 10.81 5.80
CA GLU A 161 -11.13 10.92 7.16
C GLU A 161 -12.65 10.87 7.11
N ALA A 162 -13.26 11.67 6.24
CA ALA A 162 -14.71 11.70 6.09
C ALA A 162 -15.26 10.35 5.58
N ALA A 163 -14.54 9.69 4.66
CA ALA A 163 -14.89 8.36 4.20
C ALA A 163 -14.88 7.33 5.34
N MET A 164 -13.85 7.36 6.17
CA MET A 164 -13.74 6.46 7.32
C MET A 164 -14.85 6.71 8.36
N ASP A 165 -15.27 7.95 8.58
CA ASP A 165 -16.36 8.26 9.50
C ASP A 165 -17.71 7.69 8.98
N GLU A 166 -18.00 7.75 7.67
CA GLU A 166 -19.17 7.09 7.09
C GLU A 166 -19.11 5.56 7.19
N LEU A 167 -17.95 4.98 6.96
CA LEU A 167 -17.75 3.53 7.08
C LEU A 167 -17.90 3.04 8.53
N LEU A 168 -17.43 3.82 9.52
CA LEU A 168 -17.64 3.51 10.94
C LEU A 168 -19.12 3.45 11.31
N GLU A 169 -19.95 4.33 10.77
CA GLU A 169 -21.38 4.33 10.99
C GLU A 169 -22.04 3.02 10.51
N ILE A 170 -21.55 2.42 9.41
CA ILE A 170 -22.00 1.10 8.96
C ILE A 170 -21.52 0.03 9.95
N ILE A 171 -20.23 0.00 10.26
CA ILE A 171 -19.60 -1.00 11.12
C ILE A 171 -20.25 -1.05 12.51
N MET A 172 -20.53 0.10 13.11
CA MET A 172 -21.20 0.19 14.43
C MET A 172 -22.61 -0.38 14.43
N ARG A 173 -23.33 -0.37 13.29
CA ARG A 173 -24.71 -0.85 13.19
C ARG A 173 -24.83 -2.27 12.67
N ASP A 174 -23.93 -2.67 11.78
CA ASP A 174 -23.85 -4.03 11.24
C ASP A 174 -22.44 -4.32 10.75
N LYS A 175 -21.67 -5.02 11.58
CA LYS A 175 -20.27 -5.36 11.31
C LYS A 175 -20.09 -6.27 10.10
N THR A 176 -21.13 -7.06 9.78
CA THR A 176 -21.08 -8.13 8.75
C THR A 176 -21.77 -7.76 7.46
N TRP A 177 -22.36 -6.55 7.43
CA TRP A 177 -23.10 -6.10 6.25
C TRP A 177 -22.25 -6.21 4.98
N ASN A 178 -22.86 -6.78 3.95
CA ASN A 178 -22.26 -6.97 2.63
C ASN A 178 -20.84 -7.53 2.69
N HIS A 179 -20.68 -8.67 3.36
CA HIS A 179 -19.40 -9.38 3.51
C HIS A 179 -18.26 -8.52 4.10
N ASP A 180 -18.56 -7.74 5.12
CA ASP A 180 -17.61 -6.85 5.82
C ASP A 180 -17.02 -5.73 4.94
N VAL A 181 -17.67 -5.36 3.84
CA VAL A 181 -17.11 -4.39 2.88
C VAL A 181 -16.72 -3.07 3.55
N ALA A 182 -17.53 -2.58 4.49
CA ALA A 182 -17.23 -1.34 5.20
C ALA A 182 -15.92 -1.45 6.00
N ARG A 183 -15.70 -2.55 6.70
CA ARG A 183 -14.47 -2.80 7.45
C ARG A 183 -13.26 -2.98 6.53
N LYS A 184 -13.41 -3.75 5.45
CA LYS A 184 -12.35 -3.97 4.47
C LYS A 184 -11.93 -2.64 3.82
N THR A 185 -12.89 -1.85 3.35
CA THR A 185 -12.63 -0.52 2.78
C THR A 185 -11.96 0.41 3.80
N TYR A 186 -12.40 0.38 5.07
CA TYR A 186 -11.79 1.18 6.12
C TYR A 186 -10.31 0.83 6.36
N VAL A 187 -10.01 -0.46 6.47
CA VAL A 187 -8.62 -0.95 6.64
C VAL A 187 -7.76 -0.60 5.42
N SER A 188 -8.34 -0.67 4.22
CA SER A 188 -7.67 -0.28 2.99
C SER A 188 -7.31 1.21 2.96
N ILE A 189 -8.19 2.09 3.44
CA ILE A 189 -7.88 3.53 3.58
C ILE A 189 -6.70 3.74 4.55
N LEU A 190 -6.70 3.06 5.70
CA LEU A 190 -5.59 3.16 6.65
C LEU A 190 -4.26 2.71 6.04
N GLU A 191 -4.28 1.71 5.18
CA GLU A 191 -3.08 1.24 4.46
C GLU A 191 -2.62 2.28 3.44
N LEU A 192 -3.53 2.85 2.64
CA LEU A 192 -3.21 3.91 1.66
C LEU A 192 -2.60 5.17 2.33
N MET A 193 -3.07 5.51 3.52
CA MET A 193 -2.57 6.64 4.30
C MET A 193 -1.23 6.36 5.00
N THR A 194 -0.87 5.08 5.17
CA THR A 194 0.35 4.70 5.89
C THR A 194 1.57 5.06 5.04
N PRO A 195 2.47 5.92 5.51
CA PRO A 195 3.66 6.28 4.75
C PRO A 195 4.54 5.03 4.54
N PRO A 196 5.28 4.98 3.42
CA PRO A 196 6.21 3.89 3.17
C PRO A 196 7.24 3.81 4.30
N LYS A 197 7.59 2.60 4.70
CA LYS A 197 8.64 2.41 5.69
C LYS A 197 9.94 3.00 5.14
N PRO A 198 10.69 3.79 5.94
CA PRO A 198 11.99 4.26 5.51
C PRO A 198 12.84 3.03 5.13
N LYS A 199 13.45 3.06 3.94
CA LYS A 199 14.46 2.08 3.58
C LYS A 199 15.56 2.23 4.62
N THR A 200 15.73 1.27 5.53
CA THR A 200 16.85 1.24 6.46
C THR A 200 18.06 0.97 5.60
N ASP A 201 18.91 1.99 5.42
CA ASP A 201 20.23 1.79 4.85
C ASP A 201 20.94 0.75 5.72
N ASP A 202 21.22 -0.42 5.15
CA ASP A 202 21.97 -1.50 5.81
C ASP A 202 23.40 -1.07 6.25
N ALA A 203 23.79 0.16 5.96
CA ALA A 203 25.07 0.76 6.34
C ALA A 203 25.19 1.14 7.83
N ALA A 204 24.12 1.11 8.61
CA ALA A 204 24.16 1.53 10.02
C ALA A 204 24.48 0.39 11.03
N PHE A 205 24.64 -0.86 10.57
CA PHE A 205 24.93 -2.01 11.45
C PHE A 205 26.41 -2.20 11.80
N GLY A 206 27.21 -1.12 11.81
CA GLY A 206 28.64 -1.18 12.09
C GLY A 206 29.12 -0.61 13.43
N LYS A 207 28.23 -0.25 14.37
CA LYS A 207 28.65 0.25 15.69
C LYS A 207 27.83 -0.34 16.81
N SER A 208 28.08 -1.61 17.13
CA SER A 208 27.75 -2.17 18.42
C SER A 208 29.04 -2.30 19.24
N ALA A 209 29.35 -1.30 20.01
CA ALA A 209 30.24 -1.41 21.16
C ALA A 209 29.54 -0.73 22.32
N GLY A 210 29.07 -1.55 23.26
CA GLY A 210 28.64 -1.28 24.61
C GLY A 210 28.62 0.19 25.10
N GLY A 211 27.50 0.86 24.92
CA GLY A 211 27.22 2.13 25.55
C GLY A 211 25.72 2.32 25.62
N ILE A 212 25.17 2.26 26.84
CA ILE A 212 23.81 2.71 27.11
C ILE A 212 23.84 4.23 26.94
N GLU A 213 23.58 4.73 25.74
CA GLU A 213 23.20 6.12 25.56
C GLU A 213 21.72 6.27 25.94
N LEU A 214 21.52 6.77 27.15
CA LEU A 214 20.29 7.45 27.53
C LEU A 214 20.20 8.73 26.69
N THR A 215 19.87 8.60 25.41
CA THR A 215 19.47 9.72 24.58
C THR A 215 18.19 10.29 25.20
N GLY A 216 18.35 11.50 25.77
CA GLY A 216 17.26 12.28 26.28
C GLY A 216 16.13 12.33 25.23
N LYS A 217 14.88 12.40 25.72
CA LYS A 217 13.69 12.66 24.92
C LYS A 217 13.95 13.81 23.94
N ALA A 218 14.49 13.49 22.76
CA ALA A 218 14.18 14.30 21.61
C ALA A 218 12.67 14.17 21.47
N THR A 219 11.97 15.27 21.55
CA THR A 219 10.56 15.37 21.17
C THR A 219 10.52 14.93 19.71
N VAL A 220 10.28 13.64 19.48
CA VAL A 220 9.93 13.11 18.16
C VAL A 220 8.65 13.86 17.84
N GLN A 221 8.73 14.82 16.95
CA GLN A 221 7.57 15.49 16.40
C GLN A 221 6.78 14.36 15.73
N GLU A 222 5.74 13.87 16.42
CA GLU A 222 4.93 12.77 15.91
C GLU A 222 4.36 13.26 14.58
N ASP A 223 4.60 12.48 13.52
CA ASP A 223 4.05 12.76 12.20
C ASP A 223 2.52 12.85 12.33
N PRO A 224 1.89 13.99 12.00
CA PRO A 224 0.44 14.19 12.13
C PRO A 224 -0.37 13.08 11.42
N VAL A 225 0.17 12.52 10.34
CA VAL A 225 -0.46 11.42 9.60
C VAL A 225 -0.45 10.13 10.43
N LEU A 226 0.64 9.83 11.10
CA LEU A 226 0.74 8.64 11.96
C LEU A 226 -0.16 8.75 13.19
N GLU A 227 -0.29 9.95 13.77
CA GLU A 227 -1.23 10.21 14.87
C GLU A 227 -2.68 10.02 14.40
N LEU A 228 -3.02 10.54 13.22
CA LEU A 228 -4.32 10.37 12.59
C LEU A 228 -4.65 8.88 12.37
N ILE A 229 -3.74 8.12 11.76
CA ILE A 229 -3.88 6.68 11.55
C ILE A 229 -4.11 5.96 12.89
N SER A 230 -3.33 6.28 13.91
CA SER A 230 -3.45 5.69 15.25
C SER A 230 -4.82 5.98 15.88
N ARG A 231 -5.34 7.20 15.70
CA ARG A 231 -6.68 7.60 16.15
C ARG A 231 -7.77 6.78 15.46
N TYR A 232 -7.70 6.63 14.14
CA TYR A 232 -8.70 5.88 13.38
C TYR A 232 -8.61 4.36 13.61
N ARG A 233 -7.41 3.81 13.84
CA ARG A 233 -7.26 2.41 14.29
C ARG A 233 -7.95 2.17 15.64
N ARG A 234 -7.86 3.12 16.58
CA ARG A 234 -8.57 3.03 17.87
C ARG A 234 -10.09 3.12 17.69
N LYS A 235 -10.60 4.04 16.85
CA LYS A 235 -12.03 4.11 16.53
C LYS A 235 -12.55 2.79 15.97
N LEU A 236 -11.82 2.17 15.03
CA LEU A 236 -12.19 0.87 14.48
C LEU A 236 -12.24 -0.22 15.55
N SER A 237 -11.20 -0.29 16.41
CA SER A 237 -11.17 -1.26 17.50
C SER A 237 -12.38 -1.13 18.44
N MET A 238 -12.77 0.10 18.79
CA MET A 238 -13.96 0.35 19.61
C MET A 238 -15.26 -0.03 18.89
N ALA A 239 -15.36 0.17 17.58
CA ALA A 239 -16.54 -0.18 16.81
C ALA A 239 -16.71 -1.71 16.62
N LEU A 240 -15.63 -2.46 16.74
CA LEU A 240 -15.63 -3.92 16.60
C LEU A 240 -15.91 -4.67 17.91
N ASN A 241 -15.74 -4.03 19.04
CA ASN A 241 -16.08 -4.60 20.35
C ASN A 241 -17.54 -4.33 20.68
#